data_9a2c3b9e88472f6c74d1379287eb01b1
#
_entry.id   9a2c3b9e88472f6c74d1379287eb01b1
#
_cell.length_a   1.000
_cell.length_b   1.000
_cell.length_c   1.000
_cell.angle_alpha   90.00
_cell.angle_beta   90.00
_cell.angle_gamma   90.00
#
_symmetry.space_group_name_H-M   'P 1'
#
loop_
_entity.id
_entity.type
_entity.pdbx_description
1 polymer ?
#
loop_
_entity_poly.entity_id
_entity_poly.type
_entity_poly.pdbx_seq_one_letter_code
_entity_poly.pdbx_strand_id
1 'polypeptide(L)'
;LRTETLFIVNDRVDIALAADADGVHVGDDDMPVHVARRLLGAGKIIGRSVANEDEALKAVAEGADYVSIGSVFATSTKPDAGEPVGVEMVRRVRKVLPPDYPLVAIGGITLQNAAAVFEAGADAVAVVSAVVCADDPVEAVKQLKQLWLKVRGEGR
;
A
#
# COMPACT_ATOMS: atom_id res chain seq x y z
N LEU A 1 -3.44 2.97 -25.96
CA LEU A 1 -3.18 3.94 -24.89
C LEU A 1 -2.41 3.21 -23.79
N ARG A 2 -1.09 3.42 -23.68
CA ARG A 2 -0.35 3.03 -22.48
C ARG A 2 -0.81 3.98 -21.38
N THR A 3 -1.50 3.45 -20.38
CA THR A 3 -1.76 4.19 -19.14
C THR A 3 -0.49 4.14 -18.28
N GLU A 4 -0.20 5.19 -17.53
CA GLU A 4 0.87 5.19 -16.51
C GLU A 4 0.48 4.37 -15.27
N THR A 5 -0.66 3.67 -15.31
CA THR A 5 -1.20 2.86 -14.23
C THR A 5 -0.46 1.53 -14.16
N LEU A 6 0.10 1.23 -12.99
CA LEU A 6 0.76 -0.04 -12.72
C LEU A 6 -0.27 -1.14 -12.45
N PHE A 7 -0.02 -2.32 -12.98
CA PHE A 7 -0.78 -3.53 -12.70
C PHE A 7 0.00 -4.41 -11.72
N ILE A 8 -0.44 -4.45 -10.46
CA ILE A 8 0.17 -5.25 -9.39
C ILE A 8 -0.79 -6.39 -9.05
N VAL A 9 -0.31 -7.62 -9.16
CA VAL A 9 -1.08 -8.83 -8.80
C VAL A 9 -0.94 -9.08 -7.29
N ASN A 10 -2.06 -9.41 -6.63
CA ASN A 10 -2.04 -9.72 -5.20
C ASN A 10 -1.72 -11.19 -4.97
N ASP A 11 -0.83 -11.52 -4.02
CA ASP A 11 -0.43 -12.83 -3.51
C ASP A 11 0.25 -13.77 -4.53
N ARG A 12 -0.19 -13.80 -5.77
CA ARG A 12 0.12 -14.83 -6.75
C ARG A 12 1.26 -14.42 -7.72
N VAL A 13 2.50 -14.78 -7.36
CA VAL A 13 3.70 -14.55 -8.20
C VAL A 13 3.61 -15.24 -9.55
N ASP A 14 3.06 -16.46 -9.60
CA ASP A 14 2.85 -17.21 -10.83
C ASP A 14 1.86 -16.51 -11.78
N ILE A 15 0.81 -15.92 -11.25
CA ILE A 15 -0.15 -15.11 -12.04
C ILE A 15 0.51 -13.82 -12.52
N ALA A 16 1.30 -13.16 -11.66
CA ALA A 16 2.04 -11.95 -12.06
C ALA A 16 2.96 -12.20 -13.24
N LEU A 17 3.68 -13.34 -13.23
CA LEU A 17 4.52 -13.79 -14.36
C LEU A 17 3.69 -14.08 -15.61
N ALA A 18 2.61 -14.87 -15.47
CA ALA A 18 1.79 -15.28 -16.62
C ALA A 18 1.07 -14.11 -17.29
N ALA A 19 0.70 -13.08 -16.52
CA ALA A 19 0.04 -11.87 -16.99
C ALA A 19 1.00 -10.77 -17.45
N ASP A 20 2.31 -10.98 -17.33
CA ASP A 20 3.35 -9.94 -17.49
C ASP A 20 3.02 -8.66 -16.71
N ALA A 21 2.52 -8.82 -15.48
CA ALA A 21 2.18 -7.71 -14.61
C ALA A 21 3.41 -6.84 -14.27
N ASP A 22 3.18 -5.58 -13.89
CA ASP A 22 4.26 -4.69 -13.46
C ASP A 22 4.88 -5.13 -12.12
N GLY A 23 4.14 -5.91 -11.31
CA GLY A 23 4.64 -6.44 -10.07
C GLY A 23 3.67 -7.35 -9.32
N VAL A 24 4.05 -7.67 -8.09
CA VAL A 24 3.25 -8.48 -7.15
C VAL A 24 3.24 -7.81 -5.78
N HIS A 25 2.16 -8.00 -5.04
CA HIS A 25 2.07 -7.65 -3.61
C HIS A 25 1.89 -8.94 -2.80
N VAL A 26 2.71 -9.14 -1.77
CA VAL A 26 2.70 -10.37 -0.95
C VAL A 26 2.47 -10.08 0.53
N GLY A 27 1.76 -10.97 1.21
CA GLY A 27 1.51 -11.00 2.65
C GLY A 27 2.39 -12.02 3.39
N ASP A 28 2.11 -12.24 4.69
CA ASP A 28 2.93 -13.12 5.54
C ASP A 28 2.90 -14.59 5.11
N ASP A 29 1.73 -15.06 4.67
CA ASP A 29 1.50 -16.45 4.29
C ASP A 29 1.85 -16.72 2.83
N ASP A 30 2.28 -15.67 2.09
CA ASP A 30 2.60 -15.76 0.67
C ASP A 30 4.08 -16.07 0.43
N MET A 31 4.47 -16.06 -0.85
CA MET A 31 5.85 -16.26 -1.25
C MET A 31 6.77 -15.18 -0.64
N PRO A 32 7.87 -15.57 0.02
CA PRO A 32 8.84 -14.61 0.57
C PRO A 32 9.39 -13.66 -0.49
N VAL A 33 9.59 -12.38 -0.13
CA VAL A 33 10.04 -11.31 -1.04
C VAL A 33 11.29 -11.73 -1.84
N HIS A 34 12.31 -12.30 -1.18
CA HIS A 34 13.55 -12.70 -1.86
C HIS A 34 13.36 -13.84 -2.87
N VAL A 35 12.34 -14.70 -2.67
CA VAL A 35 11.99 -15.76 -3.61
C VAL A 35 11.23 -15.16 -4.80
N ALA A 36 10.24 -14.31 -4.52
CA ALA A 36 9.50 -13.57 -5.56
C ALA A 36 10.46 -12.77 -6.45
N ARG A 37 11.45 -12.09 -5.85
CA ARG A 37 12.48 -11.32 -6.57
C ARG A 37 13.30 -12.21 -7.52
N ARG A 38 13.68 -13.41 -7.10
CA ARG A 38 14.41 -14.35 -7.99
C ARG A 38 13.59 -14.79 -9.20
N LEU A 39 12.27 -14.94 -9.02
CA LEU A 39 11.37 -15.37 -10.11
C LEU A 39 11.02 -14.22 -11.04
N LEU A 40 10.72 -13.04 -10.49
CA LEU A 40 10.26 -11.87 -11.25
C LEU A 40 11.42 -11.08 -11.89
N GLY A 41 12.63 -11.18 -11.33
CA GLY A 41 13.77 -10.38 -11.75
C GLY A 41 13.74 -8.96 -11.15
N ALA A 42 14.78 -8.18 -11.48
CA ALA A 42 15.00 -6.84 -10.92
C ALA A 42 14.06 -5.76 -11.48
N GLY A 43 13.41 -6.02 -12.61
CA GLY A 43 12.56 -5.03 -13.30
C GLY A 43 11.11 -5.00 -12.84
N LYS A 44 10.68 -5.93 -11.97
CA LYS A 44 9.29 -6.00 -11.48
C LYS A 44 9.20 -5.46 -10.05
N ILE A 45 8.07 -4.86 -9.74
CA ILE A 45 7.78 -4.25 -8.43
C ILE A 45 7.32 -5.35 -7.46
N ILE A 46 7.85 -5.35 -6.25
CA ILE A 46 7.39 -6.24 -5.17
C ILE A 46 6.99 -5.40 -3.97
N GLY A 47 5.70 -5.45 -3.63
CA GLY A 47 5.16 -4.88 -2.40
C GLY A 47 5.05 -5.91 -1.29
N ARG A 48 5.13 -5.44 -0.04
CA ARG A 48 5.00 -6.29 1.15
C ARG A 48 4.01 -5.70 2.15
N SER A 49 3.05 -6.51 2.61
CA SER A 49 2.19 -6.17 3.76
C SER A 49 3.00 -6.19 5.06
N VAL A 50 2.80 -5.20 5.92
CA VAL A 50 3.45 -5.10 7.24
C VAL A 50 2.43 -4.62 8.29
N ALA A 51 2.60 -5.03 9.55
CA ALA A 51 1.75 -4.63 10.66
C ALA A 51 2.48 -3.77 11.70
N ASN A 52 3.81 -3.72 11.66
CA ASN A 52 4.65 -3.02 12.64
C ASN A 52 6.00 -2.62 12.05
N GLU A 53 6.83 -1.95 12.85
CA GLU A 53 8.14 -1.44 12.45
C GLU A 53 9.14 -2.55 12.11
N ASP A 54 9.15 -3.65 12.87
CA ASP A 54 10.10 -4.74 12.67
C ASP A 54 9.85 -5.44 11.35
N GLU A 55 8.58 -5.67 11.01
CA GLU A 55 8.18 -6.22 9.70
C GLU A 55 8.53 -5.27 8.56
N ALA A 56 8.38 -3.95 8.76
CA ALA A 56 8.75 -2.97 7.75
C ALA A 56 10.25 -2.99 7.47
N LEU A 57 11.09 -3.01 8.52
CA LEU A 57 12.54 -3.11 8.38
C LEU A 57 12.97 -4.42 7.72
N LYS A 58 12.30 -5.53 8.07
CA LYS A 58 12.55 -6.83 7.45
C LYS A 58 12.20 -6.80 5.95
N ALA A 59 11.05 -6.23 5.57
CA ALA A 59 10.65 -6.11 4.18
C ALA A 59 11.65 -5.31 3.34
N VAL A 60 12.18 -4.20 3.88
CA VAL A 60 13.27 -3.43 3.26
C VAL A 60 14.51 -4.28 3.06
N ALA A 61 14.94 -5.00 4.11
CA ALA A 61 16.14 -5.85 4.06
C ALA A 61 15.99 -7.02 3.06
N GLU A 62 14.77 -7.54 2.86
CA GLU A 62 14.45 -8.59 1.90
C GLU A 62 14.33 -8.08 0.45
N GLY A 63 14.36 -6.76 0.24
CA GLY A 63 14.34 -6.14 -1.09
C GLY A 63 12.93 -5.90 -1.67
N ALA A 64 11.93 -5.66 -0.82
CA ALA A 64 10.66 -5.12 -1.26
C ALA A 64 10.85 -3.69 -1.81
N ASP A 65 10.07 -3.30 -2.80
CA ASP A 65 10.14 -1.96 -3.40
C ASP A 65 9.22 -0.97 -2.68
N TYR A 66 8.21 -1.46 -1.98
CA TYR A 66 7.34 -0.68 -1.10
C TYR A 66 6.75 -1.57 -0.01
N VAL A 67 6.30 -0.94 1.07
CA VAL A 67 5.52 -1.61 2.11
C VAL A 67 4.10 -1.06 2.18
N SER A 68 3.16 -1.92 2.57
CA SER A 68 1.77 -1.54 2.84
C SER A 68 1.42 -1.83 4.29
N ILE A 69 1.10 -0.77 5.05
CA ILE A 69 0.70 -0.87 6.45
C ILE A 69 -0.83 -0.96 6.57
N GLY A 70 -1.32 -1.94 7.30
CA GLY A 70 -2.76 -2.08 7.57
C GLY A 70 -3.11 -3.37 8.29
N SER A 71 -4.36 -3.49 8.69
CA SER A 71 -5.51 -2.59 8.44
C SER A 71 -5.45 -1.34 9.32
N VAL A 72 -5.43 -0.11 8.76
CA VAL A 72 -5.33 1.12 9.57
C VAL A 72 -6.61 1.36 10.38
N PHE A 73 -7.77 1.17 9.76
CA PHE A 73 -9.09 1.25 10.39
C PHE A 73 -9.84 -0.07 10.21
N ALA A 74 -10.89 -0.28 11.00
CA ALA A 74 -11.76 -1.42 10.84
C ALA A 74 -12.33 -1.49 9.40
N THR A 75 -12.36 -2.69 8.83
CA THR A 75 -12.85 -2.92 7.47
C THR A 75 -13.62 -4.23 7.39
N SER A 76 -14.67 -4.25 6.57
CA SER A 76 -15.40 -5.47 6.21
C SER A 76 -14.96 -6.05 4.85
N THR A 77 -14.08 -5.36 4.13
CA THR A 77 -13.63 -5.77 2.78
C THR A 77 -12.81 -7.05 2.83
N LYS A 78 -11.99 -7.23 3.87
CA LYS A 78 -11.21 -8.44 4.13
C LYS A 78 -11.61 -8.99 5.50
N PRO A 79 -12.32 -10.14 5.58
CA PRO A 79 -12.82 -10.68 6.86
C PRO A 79 -11.72 -11.01 7.88
N ASP A 80 -10.54 -11.36 7.40
CA ASP A 80 -9.34 -11.72 8.17
C ASP A 80 -8.32 -10.57 8.30
N ALA A 81 -8.78 -9.33 8.16
CA ALA A 81 -7.90 -8.15 8.21
C ALA A 81 -7.23 -7.90 9.58
N GLY A 82 -7.61 -8.65 10.61
CA GLY A 82 -7.10 -8.47 11.97
C GLY A 82 -7.60 -7.19 12.65
N GLU A 83 -7.06 -6.91 13.83
CA GLU A 83 -7.35 -5.69 14.57
C GLU A 83 -6.70 -4.48 13.89
N PRO A 84 -7.41 -3.32 13.86
CA PRO A 84 -6.86 -2.11 13.27
C PRO A 84 -5.57 -1.65 13.97
N VAL A 85 -4.53 -1.38 13.21
CA VAL A 85 -3.24 -0.91 13.73
C VAL A 85 -3.25 0.59 14.08
N GLY A 86 -4.18 1.35 13.52
CA GLY A 86 -4.34 2.78 13.76
C GLY A 86 -3.34 3.68 13.05
N VAL A 87 -3.66 4.97 13.01
CA VAL A 87 -2.84 6.00 12.35
C VAL A 87 -1.47 6.17 13.02
N GLU A 88 -1.38 5.96 14.34
CA GLU A 88 -0.09 6.07 15.05
C GLU A 88 0.93 5.02 14.58
N MET A 89 0.49 3.82 14.22
CA MET A 89 1.37 2.82 13.65
C MET A 89 1.93 3.26 12.29
N VAL A 90 1.13 3.96 11.46
CA VAL A 90 1.62 4.56 10.21
C VAL A 90 2.79 5.52 10.48
N ARG A 91 2.68 6.39 11.51
CA ARG A 91 3.78 7.30 11.91
C ARG A 91 5.02 6.56 12.39
N ARG A 92 4.84 5.50 13.17
CA ARG A 92 5.94 4.69 13.69
C ARG A 92 6.68 3.99 12.56
N VAL A 93 5.97 3.35 11.65
CA VAL A 93 6.55 2.71 10.47
C VAL A 93 7.26 3.74 9.58
N ARG A 94 6.66 4.92 9.33
CA ARG A 94 7.33 5.99 8.55
C ARG A 94 8.67 6.41 9.15
N LYS A 95 8.79 6.47 10.47
CA LYS A 95 10.03 6.91 11.16
C LYS A 95 11.20 5.93 10.99
N VAL A 96 10.92 4.65 10.82
CA VAL A 96 11.97 3.61 10.69
C VAL A 96 12.34 3.32 9.24
N LEU A 97 11.46 3.66 8.28
CA LEU A 97 11.73 3.50 6.86
C LEU A 97 12.72 4.57 6.35
N PRO A 98 13.51 4.27 5.32
CA PRO A 98 14.29 5.30 4.62
C PRO A 98 13.40 6.46 4.16
N PRO A 99 13.89 7.70 4.08
CA PRO A 99 13.08 8.90 3.81
C PRO A 99 12.20 8.80 2.55
N ASP A 100 12.74 8.25 1.47
CA ASP A 100 12.05 8.15 0.17
C ASP A 100 11.47 6.75 -0.10
N TYR A 101 11.46 5.87 0.91
CA TYR A 101 10.93 4.51 0.74
C TYR A 101 9.40 4.55 0.72
N PRO A 102 8.74 4.01 -0.33
CA PRO A 102 7.30 4.15 -0.50
C PRO A 102 6.51 3.42 0.61
N LEU A 103 5.64 4.15 1.30
CA LEU A 103 4.73 3.64 2.32
C LEU A 103 3.29 3.81 1.87
N VAL A 104 2.60 2.71 1.64
CA VAL A 104 1.17 2.66 1.34
C VAL A 104 0.39 2.33 2.60
N ALA A 105 -0.75 2.96 2.82
CA ALA A 105 -1.66 2.62 3.90
C ALA A 105 -2.95 2.00 3.34
N ILE A 106 -3.47 0.95 4.00
CA ILE A 106 -4.66 0.22 3.56
C ILE A 106 -5.56 -0.12 4.76
N GLY A 107 -6.84 -0.35 4.48
CA GLY A 107 -7.84 -0.85 5.43
C GLY A 107 -8.71 0.25 6.02
N GLY A 108 -9.99 0.23 5.68
CA GLY A 108 -11.02 1.14 6.19
C GLY A 108 -10.80 2.62 5.87
N ILE A 109 -9.96 2.94 4.88
CA ILE A 109 -9.65 4.32 4.51
C ILE A 109 -10.77 4.87 3.64
N THR A 110 -11.24 6.08 3.99
CA THR A 110 -12.31 6.82 3.33
C THR A 110 -11.88 8.27 3.11
N LEU A 111 -12.69 9.04 2.38
CA LEU A 111 -12.46 10.48 2.22
C LEU A 111 -12.40 11.24 3.55
N GLN A 112 -13.13 10.78 4.58
CA GLN A 112 -13.22 11.42 5.88
C GLN A 112 -11.96 11.22 6.75
N ASN A 113 -11.22 10.13 6.54
CA ASN A 113 -10.07 9.78 7.38
C ASN A 113 -8.72 9.76 6.64
N ALA A 114 -8.71 9.82 5.30
CA ALA A 114 -7.50 9.76 4.49
C ALA A 114 -6.49 10.88 4.81
N ALA A 115 -6.96 12.09 5.14
CA ALA A 115 -6.06 13.20 5.49
C ALA A 115 -5.14 12.84 6.67
N ALA A 116 -5.70 12.27 7.74
CA ALA A 116 -4.91 11.84 8.91
C ALA A 116 -3.86 10.76 8.57
N VAL A 117 -4.15 9.90 7.59
CA VAL A 117 -3.23 8.86 7.11
C VAL A 117 -2.06 9.48 6.35
N PHE A 118 -2.33 10.46 5.47
CA PHE A 118 -1.29 11.20 4.76
C PHE A 118 -0.43 12.06 5.72
N GLU A 119 -1.04 12.73 6.69
CA GLU A 119 -0.35 13.49 7.75
C GLU A 119 0.54 12.59 8.62
N ALA A 120 0.18 11.32 8.77
CA ALA A 120 0.99 10.32 9.45
C ALA A 120 2.22 9.88 8.66
N GLY A 121 2.32 10.25 7.37
CA GLY A 121 3.47 10.01 6.52
C GLY A 121 3.30 8.90 5.48
N ALA A 122 2.07 8.42 5.25
CA ALA A 122 1.81 7.54 4.11
C ALA A 122 1.99 8.30 2.79
N ASP A 123 2.69 7.69 1.83
CA ASP A 123 2.88 8.26 0.49
C ASP A 123 1.66 8.06 -0.40
N ALA A 124 0.94 6.97 -0.17
CA ALA A 124 -0.28 6.61 -0.89
C ALA A 124 -1.28 5.87 0.01
N VAL A 125 -2.52 5.79 -0.44
CA VAL A 125 -3.55 4.95 0.17
C VAL A 125 -4.07 3.93 -0.83
N ALA A 126 -4.31 2.70 -0.36
CA ALA A 126 -5.03 1.68 -1.10
C ALA A 126 -6.47 1.59 -0.57
N VAL A 127 -7.42 1.72 -1.46
CA VAL A 127 -8.85 1.75 -1.14
C VAL A 127 -9.63 0.83 -2.08
N VAL A 128 -10.69 0.22 -1.57
CA VAL A 128 -11.65 -0.56 -2.38
C VAL A 128 -13.00 0.13 -2.35
N SER A 129 -13.77 0.00 -1.27
CA SER A 129 -15.14 0.50 -1.18
C SER A 129 -15.25 2.01 -1.33
N ALA A 130 -14.27 2.77 -0.84
CA ALA A 130 -14.26 4.24 -0.95
C ALA A 130 -14.27 4.75 -2.41
N VAL A 131 -13.86 3.89 -3.37
CA VAL A 131 -13.89 4.22 -4.81
C VAL A 131 -14.88 3.34 -5.55
N VAL A 132 -14.78 2.00 -5.39
CA VAL A 132 -15.58 1.05 -6.19
C VAL A 132 -17.07 1.12 -5.85
N CYS A 133 -17.42 1.45 -4.60
CA CYS A 133 -18.81 1.59 -4.16
C CYS A 133 -19.29 3.05 -4.10
N ALA A 134 -18.50 4.00 -4.59
CA ALA A 134 -18.92 5.41 -4.67
C ALA A 134 -19.90 5.62 -5.83
N ASP A 135 -20.85 6.55 -5.67
CA ASP A 135 -21.79 6.93 -6.72
C ASP A 135 -21.06 7.49 -7.95
N ASP A 136 -19.96 8.22 -7.73
CA ASP A 136 -19.03 8.69 -8.74
C ASP A 136 -17.59 8.28 -8.38
N PRO A 137 -17.08 7.14 -8.88
CA PRO A 137 -15.72 6.68 -8.61
C PRO A 137 -14.63 7.63 -9.09
N VAL A 138 -14.88 8.35 -10.20
CA VAL A 138 -13.92 9.31 -10.75
C VAL A 138 -13.76 10.50 -9.81
N GLU A 139 -14.87 11.02 -9.30
CA GLU A 139 -14.86 12.13 -8.34
C GLU A 139 -14.24 11.70 -7.00
N ALA A 140 -14.53 10.49 -6.52
CA ALA A 140 -13.92 9.94 -5.30
C ALA A 140 -12.38 9.88 -5.41
N VAL A 141 -11.83 9.42 -6.53
CA VAL A 141 -10.38 9.41 -6.78
C VAL A 141 -9.81 10.83 -6.84
N LYS A 142 -10.50 11.78 -7.49
CA LYS A 142 -10.06 13.17 -7.53
C LYS A 142 -9.99 13.79 -6.14
N GLN A 143 -10.98 13.55 -5.30
CA GLN A 143 -11.02 14.05 -3.93
C GLN A 143 -9.90 13.46 -3.07
N LEU A 144 -9.64 12.15 -3.15
CA LEU A 144 -8.49 11.53 -2.48
C LEU A 144 -7.16 12.15 -2.92
N LYS A 145 -7.00 12.38 -4.24
CA LYS A 145 -5.80 13.04 -4.78
C LYS A 145 -5.66 14.48 -4.29
N GLN A 146 -6.76 15.22 -4.19
CA GLN A 146 -6.74 16.60 -3.67
C GLN A 146 -6.33 16.63 -2.19
N LEU A 147 -6.83 15.70 -1.37
CA LEU A 147 -6.41 15.55 0.03
C LEU A 147 -4.91 15.30 0.14
N TRP A 148 -4.39 14.37 -0.67
CA TRP A 148 -2.96 14.07 -0.72
C TRP A 148 -2.13 15.30 -1.11
N LEU A 149 -2.52 16.04 -2.16
CA LEU A 149 -1.84 17.24 -2.62
C LEU A 149 -1.83 18.34 -1.56
N LYS A 150 -2.96 18.53 -0.84
CA LYS A 150 -3.07 19.51 0.23
C LYS A 150 -2.09 19.20 1.37
N VAL A 151 -2.08 17.97 1.87
CA VAL A 151 -1.19 17.56 2.96
C VAL A 151 0.28 17.67 2.55
N ARG A 152 0.63 17.22 1.33
CA ARG A 152 2.01 17.30 0.82
C ARG A 152 2.46 18.74 0.48
N GLY A 153 1.53 19.61 0.09
CA GLY A 153 1.80 21.02 -0.21
C GLY A 153 2.01 21.89 1.02
N GLU A 154 1.40 21.55 2.14
CA GLU A 154 1.57 22.26 3.43
C GLU A 154 2.85 21.86 4.18
N GLY A 155 3.53 20.80 3.75
CA GLY A 155 4.75 20.25 4.38
C GLY A 155 6.07 20.62 3.68
N ARG A 156 6.07 21.57 2.72
CA ARG A 156 7.27 22.04 2.01
C ARG A 156 7.56 23.50 2.31
#